data_fc841fe252a197dc58eed69a7b6af24e
#
_entry.id   fc841fe252a197dc58eed69a7b6af24e
#
_cell.length_a   1.000
_cell.length_b   1.000
_cell.length_c   1.000
_cell.angle_alpha   90.00
_cell.angle_beta   90.00
_cell.angle_gamma   90.00
#
_symmetry.space_group_name_H-M   'P 1'
#
loop_
_entity.id
_entity.type
_entity.pdbx_description
1 polymer ?
#
loop_
_entity_poly.entity_id
_entity_poly.type
_entity_poly.pdbx_seq_one_letter_code
_entity_poly.pdbx_strand_id
1 'polypeptide(L)'
;MNFLENVKKRILITDDKQDDQLKVIIDNVKKELLAMLPTIEDNVPEEIEFIIVEVATKRYNRIGAEGMTSETQDGRSSSYEKGDFEEYNKILDNLYYKDEKQGYENFS
;
A
#
# COMPACT_ATOMS: atom_id res chain seq x y z
N MET A 1 8.32 9.99 -7.48
CA MET A 1 7.92 8.81 -8.29
C MET A 1 6.53 8.99 -8.84
N ASN A 2 6.32 8.59 -10.07
CA ASN A 2 4.97 8.58 -10.65
C ASN A 2 4.33 7.22 -10.37
N PHE A 3 3.48 7.18 -9.35
CA PHE A 3 2.87 5.93 -8.92
C PHE A 3 1.96 5.32 -9.99
N LEU A 4 1.16 6.16 -10.63
CA LEU A 4 0.23 5.67 -11.66
C LEU A 4 1.00 4.98 -12.78
N GLU A 5 2.03 5.63 -13.29
CA GLU A 5 2.82 5.08 -14.36
C GLU A 5 3.48 3.76 -13.98
N ASN A 6 4.04 3.71 -12.77
CA ASN A 6 4.70 2.49 -12.30
C ASN A 6 3.73 1.34 -12.14
N VAL A 7 2.55 1.60 -11.60
CA VAL A 7 1.53 0.55 -11.48
C VAL A 7 1.09 0.07 -12.86
N LYS A 8 0.86 1.01 -13.78
CA LYS A 8 0.43 0.64 -15.14
C LYS A 8 1.45 -0.24 -15.85
N LYS A 9 2.73 0.02 -15.63
CA LYS A 9 3.78 -0.82 -16.21
C LYS A 9 3.73 -2.23 -15.65
N ARG A 10 3.46 -2.37 -14.37
CA ARG A 10 3.40 -3.69 -13.75
C ARG A 10 2.23 -4.52 -14.21
N ILE A 11 1.09 -3.86 -14.49
CA ILE A 11 -0.11 -4.57 -14.92
C ILE A 11 -0.27 -4.55 -16.44
N LEU A 12 0.72 -4.00 -17.15
CA LEU A 12 0.79 -4.00 -18.62
C LEU A 12 -0.37 -3.26 -19.29
N ILE A 13 -0.78 -2.15 -18.70
CA ILE A 13 -1.80 -1.29 -19.27
C ILE A 13 -1.15 -0.07 -19.88
N THR A 14 -1.49 0.20 -21.15
CA THR A 14 -0.90 1.34 -21.87
C THR A 14 -1.89 2.45 -22.16
N ASP A 15 -3.20 2.17 -22.05
CA ASP A 15 -4.21 3.20 -22.28
C ASP A 15 -4.61 3.85 -20.94
N ASP A 16 -5.57 4.77 -21.00
CA ASP A 16 -5.99 5.55 -19.85
C ASP A 16 -7.36 5.16 -19.29
N LYS A 17 -7.92 4.06 -19.76
CA LYS A 17 -9.28 3.67 -19.37
C LYS A 17 -9.41 3.33 -17.89
N GLN A 18 -8.34 2.85 -17.28
CA GLN A 18 -8.34 2.45 -15.88
C GLN A 18 -7.70 3.51 -14.98
N ASP A 19 -7.31 4.65 -15.52
CA ASP A 19 -6.55 5.62 -14.75
C ASP A 19 -7.29 6.11 -13.52
N ASP A 20 -8.58 6.42 -13.64
CA ASP A 20 -9.34 6.91 -12.49
C ASP A 20 -9.42 5.87 -11.37
N GLN A 21 -9.67 4.63 -11.73
CA GLN A 21 -9.71 3.55 -10.75
C GLN A 21 -8.35 3.36 -10.09
N LEU A 22 -7.29 3.36 -10.88
CA LEU A 22 -5.94 3.21 -10.36
C LEU A 22 -5.56 4.36 -9.43
N LYS A 23 -5.96 5.58 -9.77
CA LYS A 23 -5.69 6.72 -8.92
C LYS A 23 -6.35 6.60 -7.56
N VAL A 24 -7.59 6.10 -7.53
CA VAL A 24 -8.30 5.87 -6.26
C VAL A 24 -7.59 4.82 -5.43
N ILE A 25 -7.18 3.72 -6.05
CA ILE A 25 -6.47 2.66 -5.35
C ILE A 25 -5.16 3.19 -4.79
N ILE A 26 -4.40 3.90 -5.60
CA ILE A 26 -3.12 4.47 -5.17
C ILE A 26 -3.31 5.44 -4.03
N ASP A 27 -4.30 6.32 -4.12
CA ASP A 27 -4.56 7.30 -3.09
C ASP A 27 -4.92 6.64 -1.76
N ASN A 28 -5.74 5.61 -1.80
CA ASN A 28 -6.09 4.88 -0.59
C ASN A 28 -4.88 4.19 0.02
N VAL A 29 -4.04 3.57 -0.80
CA VAL A 29 -2.82 2.93 -0.32
C VAL A 29 -1.90 3.95 0.32
N LYS A 30 -1.75 5.12 -0.30
CA LYS A 30 -0.92 6.19 0.26
C LYS A 30 -1.41 6.63 1.63
N LYS A 31 -2.71 6.84 1.76
CA LYS A 31 -3.28 7.28 3.03
C LYS A 31 -3.11 6.23 4.11
N GLU A 32 -3.31 4.97 3.78
CA GLU A 32 -3.13 3.90 4.75
C GLU A 32 -1.68 3.77 5.18
N LEU A 33 -0.77 3.87 4.23
CA LEU A 33 0.66 3.79 4.54
C LEU A 33 1.09 4.95 5.43
N LEU A 34 0.64 6.16 5.13
CA LEU A 34 0.96 7.32 5.96
C LEU A 34 0.44 7.15 7.38
N ALA A 35 -0.71 6.53 7.53
CA ALA A 35 -1.28 6.29 8.86
C ALA A 35 -0.48 5.28 9.67
N MET A 36 0.35 4.47 9.02
CA MET A 36 1.18 3.49 9.71
C MET A 36 2.51 4.06 10.20
N LEU A 37 2.83 5.28 9.81
CA LEU A 37 4.10 5.89 10.21
C LEU A 37 3.99 6.49 11.60
N PRO A 38 5.11 6.57 12.34
CA PRO A 38 5.09 7.09 13.72
C PRO A 38 4.83 8.58 13.82
N THR A 39 5.04 9.32 12.74
CA THR A 39 4.80 10.75 12.70
C THR A 39 3.84 11.07 11.57
N ILE A 40 3.18 12.21 11.70
CA ILE A 40 2.29 12.67 10.64
C ILE A 40 3.12 13.25 9.51
N GLU A 41 2.95 12.69 8.33
CA GLU A 41 3.67 13.13 7.14
C GLU A 41 2.67 13.57 6.08
N ASP A 42 3.02 14.60 5.32
CA ASP A 42 2.19 15.05 4.21
C ASP A 42 2.38 14.18 2.98
N ASN A 43 3.58 13.67 2.81
CA ASN A 43 3.93 12.83 1.67
C ASN A 43 4.62 11.57 2.12
N VAL A 44 4.52 10.54 1.30
CA VAL A 44 5.18 9.27 1.60
C VAL A 44 6.70 9.43 1.43
N PRO A 45 7.49 9.05 2.43
CA PRO A 45 8.94 9.07 2.30
C PRO A 45 9.42 8.23 1.13
N GLU A 46 10.45 8.73 0.46
CA GLU A 46 10.96 8.10 -0.75
C GLU A 46 11.35 6.64 -0.55
N GLU A 47 11.92 6.32 0.60
CA GLU A 47 12.43 4.97 0.87
C GLU A 47 11.33 3.91 0.95
N ILE A 48 10.06 4.32 1.08
CA ILE A 48 8.95 3.37 1.15
C ILE A 48 7.94 3.56 0.03
N GLU A 49 8.25 4.37 -0.97
CA GLU A 49 7.34 4.58 -2.09
C GLU A 49 7.05 3.29 -2.85
N PHE A 50 8.00 2.37 -2.88
CA PHE A 50 7.80 1.11 -3.57
C PHE A 50 6.63 0.31 -3.00
N ILE A 51 6.35 0.48 -1.72
CA ILE A 51 5.22 -0.22 -1.08
C ILE A 51 3.90 0.19 -1.74
N ILE A 52 3.77 1.47 -2.06
CA ILE A 52 2.56 1.96 -2.71
C ILE A 52 2.33 1.25 -4.04
N VAL A 53 3.37 1.16 -4.85
CA VAL A 53 3.27 0.52 -6.16
C VAL A 53 2.91 -0.95 -6.02
N GLU A 54 3.56 -1.65 -5.10
CA GLU A 54 3.32 -3.07 -4.92
C GLU A 54 1.93 -3.37 -4.38
N VAL A 55 1.50 -2.63 -3.37
CA VAL A 55 0.18 -2.87 -2.79
C VAL A 55 -0.93 -2.47 -3.76
N ALA A 56 -0.77 -1.35 -4.45
CA ALA A 56 -1.75 -0.92 -5.43
C ALA A 56 -1.88 -1.95 -6.56
N THR A 57 -0.77 -2.51 -6.99
CA THR A 57 -0.77 -3.55 -8.02
C THR A 57 -1.53 -4.78 -7.53
N LYS A 58 -1.29 -5.21 -6.30
CA LYS A 58 -1.99 -6.35 -5.72
C LYS A 58 -3.49 -6.11 -5.65
N ARG A 59 -3.89 -4.92 -5.22
CA ARG A 59 -5.30 -4.60 -5.10
C ARG A 59 -5.99 -4.57 -6.46
N TYR A 60 -5.34 -4.01 -7.44
CA TYR A 60 -5.89 -3.98 -8.78
C TYR A 60 -6.07 -5.40 -9.32
N ASN A 61 -5.07 -6.24 -9.15
CA ASN A 61 -5.13 -7.63 -9.62
C ASN A 61 -6.21 -8.42 -8.91
N ARG A 62 -6.39 -8.20 -7.62
CA ARG A 62 -7.44 -8.86 -6.85
C ARG A 62 -8.82 -8.48 -7.35
N ILE A 63 -9.02 -7.20 -7.63
CA ILE A 63 -10.27 -6.71 -8.18
C ILE A 63 -10.60 -7.42 -9.48
N GLY A 64 -9.64 -7.52 -10.38
CA GLY A 64 -9.82 -8.20 -11.64
C GLY A 64 -10.11 -9.68 -11.48
N ALA A 65 -9.39 -10.31 -10.56
CA ALA A 65 -9.52 -11.76 -10.34
C ALA A 65 -10.86 -12.12 -9.70
N GLU A 66 -11.41 -11.25 -8.86
CA GLU A 66 -12.65 -11.54 -8.15
C GLU A 66 -13.90 -11.16 -8.94
N GLY A 67 -13.74 -10.59 -10.13
CA GLY A 67 -14.86 -10.21 -10.95
C GLY A 67 -15.77 -9.22 -10.24
N MET A 68 -15.20 -8.27 -9.66
CA MET A 68 -15.76 -7.21 -8.83
C MET A 68 -17.25 -6.95 -8.89
N THR A 69 -17.89 -7.17 -7.76
CA THR A 69 -19.21 -6.62 -7.49
C THR A 69 -19.11 -5.82 -6.20
N SER A 70 -20.03 -4.90 -5.99
CA SER A 70 -20.00 -4.09 -4.79
C SER A 70 -20.11 -4.94 -3.51
N GLU A 71 -20.88 -5.99 -3.59
CA GLU A 71 -21.11 -6.84 -2.41
C GLU A 71 -19.84 -7.54 -1.97
N THR A 72 -19.01 -7.93 -2.90
CA THR A 72 -17.77 -8.63 -2.53
C THR A 72 -16.80 -7.71 -1.84
N GLN A 73 -16.93 -6.43 -2.03
CA GLN A 73 -15.99 -5.49 -1.45
C GLN A 73 -16.26 -5.15 -0.01
N ASP A 74 -17.52 -5.17 0.38
CA ASP A 74 -17.91 -4.56 1.64
C ASP A 74 -17.24 -5.17 2.87
N GLY A 75 -17.37 -6.45 3.08
CA GLY A 75 -16.75 -7.06 4.24
C GLY A 75 -15.34 -7.56 4.00
N ARG A 76 -15.12 -8.11 2.82
CA ARG A 76 -13.84 -8.75 2.50
C ARG A 76 -12.73 -7.78 2.21
N SER A 77 -13.04 -6.67 1.56
CA SER A 77 -12.02 -5.69 1.20
C SER A 77 -11.27 -5.18 2.42
N SER A 78 -11.97 -4.96 3.52
CA SER A 78 -11.34 -4.48 4.73
C SER A 78 -10.29 -5.43 5.26
N SER A 79 -10.60 -6.74 5.26
CA SER A 79 -9.65 -7.74 5.73
C SER A 79 -8.45 -7.85 4.81
N TYR A 80 -8.70 -7.89 3.50
CA TYR A 80 -7.61 -7.98 2.54
C TYR A 80 -6.72 -6.76 2.61
N GLU A 81 -7.31 -5.58 2.75
CA GLU A 81 -6.55 -4.35 2.77
C GLU A 81 -5.62 -4.27 3.97
N LYS A 82 -6.06 -4.77 5.11
CA LYS A 82 -5.19 -4.83 6.29
C LYS A 82 -4.02 -5.75 6.06
N GLY A 83 -4.29 -6.91 5.48
CA GLY A 83 -3.25 -7.89 5.22
C GLY A 83 -2.28 -7.49 4.14
N ASP A 84 -2.67 -6.57 3.27
CA ASP A 84 -1.80 -6.15 2.16
C ASP A 84 -0.50 -5.53 2.63
N PHE A 85 -0.45 -4.97 3.83
CA PHE A 85 0.75 -4.35 4.37
C PHE A 85 1.56 -5.26 5.28
N GLU A 86 1.06 -6.44 5.61
CA GLU A 86 1.74 -7.29 6.57
C GLU A 86 3.16 -7.66 6.17
N GLU A 87 3.38 -7.92 4.91
CA GLU A 87 4.73 -8.30 4.46
C GLU A 87 5.73 -7.15 4.55
N TYR A 88 5.24 -5.93 4.73
CA TYR A 88 6.10 -4.75 4.83
C TYR A 88 6.31 -4.29 6.27
N ASN A 89 5.67 -4.94 7.23
CA ASN A 89 5.78 -4.53 8.64
C ASN A 89 7.20 -4.54 9.13
N LYS A 90 7.97 -5.54 8.74
CA LYS A 90 9.35 -5.65 9.18
C LYS A 90 10.21 -4.51 8.61
N ILE A 91 9.96 -4.15 7.37
CA ILE A 91 10.66 -3.05 6.73
C ILE A 91 10.33 -1.74 7.44
N LEU A 92 9.06 -1.51 7.70
CA LEU A 92 8.61 -0.30 8.39
C LEU A 92 9.16 -0.24 9.80
N ASP A 93 9.16 -1.37 10.50
CA ASP A 93 9.75 -1.44 11.83
C ASP A 93 11.22 -1.07 11.81
N ASN A 94 11.96 -1.60 10.86
CA ASN A 94 13.39 -1.33 10.77
C ASN A 94 13.67 0.15 10.46
N LEU A 95 12.84 0.76 9.64
CA LEU A 95 13.07 2.14 9.22
C LEU A 95 12.58 3.17 10.25
N TYR A 96 11.45 2.89 10.91
CA TYR A 96 10.78 3.91 11.72
C TYR A 96 10.62 3.57 13.19
N TYR A 97 10.74 2.30 13.56
CA TYR A 97 10.52 1.86 14.94
C TYR A 97 11.74 1.18 15.54
N LYS A 98 12.83 1.15 14.80
CA LYS A 98 14.02 0.44 15.23
C LYS A 98 14.56 0.93 16.58
N ASP A 99 14.58 2.24 16.76
CA ASP A 99 15.12 2.82 17.99
C ASP A 99 14.28 2.42 19.20
N GLU A 100 12.98 2.38 19.05
CA GLU A 100 12.10 1.94 20.11
C GLU A 100 12.34 0.49 20.46
N LYS A 101 12.51 -0.35 19.46
CA LYS A 101 12.79 -1.76 19.66
C LYS A 101 14.12 -1.97 20.35
N GLN A 102 15.10 -1.18 19.98
CA GLN A 102 16.40 -1.27 20.66
C GLN A 102 16.29 -0.91 22.13
N GLY A 103 15.43 0.05 22.45
CA GLY A 103 15.17 0.38 23.83
C GLY A 103 14.63 -0.81 24.60
N TYR A 104 13.71 -1.55 24.01
CA TYR A 104 13.18 -2.76 24.65
C TYR A 104 14.24 -3.83 24.79
N GLU A 105 15.04 -3.99 23.78
CA GLU A 105 16.08 -5.00 23.80
C GLU A 105 17.08 -4.75 24.91
N ASN A 106 17.34 -3.50 25.20
CA ASN A 106 18.26 -3.14 26.26
C ASN A 106 17.75 -3.57 27.63
N PHE A 107 16.48 -3.75 27.77
CA PHE A 107 15.91 -4.24 29.02
C PHE A 107 15.99 -5.74 29.16
N SER A 108 16.15 -6.38 28.05
CA SER A 108 16.26 -7.84 28.04
C SER A 108 17.66 -8.25 28.40
#